data_791a3b4f314e937c1f6653cfe91ac998
#
_entry.id   791a3b4f314e937c1f6653cfe91ac998
#
_cell.length_a   1.000
_cell.length_b   1.000
_cell.length_c   1.000
_cell.angle_alpha   90.00
_cell.angle_beta   90.00
_cell.angle_gamma   90.00
#
_symmetry.space_group_name_H-M   'P 1'
#
loop_
_entity.id
_entity.type
_entity.pdbx_description
1 polymer ?
#
loop_
_entity_poly.entity_id
_entity_poly.type
_entity_poly.pdbx_seq_one_letter_code
_entity_poly.pdbx_strand_id
1 'polypeptide(L)'
;MKARKKVVQGSTSAGKTYGIIPVLMDRAAKTERLKITIVAETLPAVKEGAVDIFKTVMMETGRWQESGWNASSLTYTFRNLSRIQFKSFDTVGKAKASGKRDILFLNEANHIPFAIADMLMTRSKEIWLDFNPDEPFWAHTEVLKEANSEFLLLTYLDNEGIPAETLEELHTKMQKAFYDPLGDWSSEANIKSKYWANWCRVYVRGEMGTLDGVILRDWSHIETVPPGAVLLGYGSDFGKGGADPTTTIAFYYFDGEIIWDEVVWQSQLRDSQHIQLMRAAGVDPRQPNFCDNSEPSKIRELQLGGYRQAQGLKKETIDYGISLIHDRGAFRVTARSLHLTEELRKWRYSDKDGTPIDAYNHGLDAARYFYVGKYGAAAPKKITYKARS
;
A
#
# COMPACT_ATOMS: atom_id res chain seq x y z
N MET A 1 -24.55 9.95 -13.08
CA MET A 1 -24.42 9.70 -11.63
C MET A 1 -25.10 10.83 -10.84
N LYS A 2 -26.03 10.48 -9.94
CA LYS A 2 -26.85 11.45 -9.18
C LYS A 2 -26.48 11.48 -7.68
N ALA A 3 -25.89 10.41 -7.17
CA ALA A 3 -25.52 10.34 -5.76
C ALA A 3 -24.46 11.39 -5.37
N ARG A 4 -24.38 11.66 -4.07
CA ARG A 4 -23.40 12.60 -3.52
C ARG A 4 -21.96 12.12 -3.76
N LYS A 5 -21.69 10.82 -3.62
CA LYS A 5 -20.39 10.19 -3.83
C LYS A 5 -20.41 9.39 -5.13
N LYS A 6 -19.51 9.70 -6.02
CA LYS A 6 -19.36 9.09 -7.34
C LYS A 6 -18.00 8.39 -7.40
N VAL A 7 -18.03 7.08 -7.43
CA VAL A 7 -16.84 6.22 -7.39
C VAL A 7 -16.62 5.66 -8.79
N VAL A 8 -15.51 6.02 -9.41
CA VAL A 8 -15.12 5.59 -10.75
C VAL A 8 -13.90 4.69 -10.64
N GLN A 9 -14.13 3.40 -10.61
CA GLN A 9 -13.09 2.38 -10.69
C GLN A 9 -12.81 2.06 -12.15
N GLY A 10 -11.59 1.71 -12.50
CA GLY A 10 -11.39 1.25 -13.86
C GLY A 10 -9.96 0.89 -14.21
N SER A 11 -9.81 0.34 -15.40
CA SER A 11 -8.54 -0.07 -15.96
C SER A 11 -7.58 1.11 -16.22
N THR A 12 -6.32 0.82 -16.53
CA THR A 12 -5.43 1.82 -17.08
C THR A 12 -5.93 2.24 -18.46
N SER A 13 -5.65 3.45 -18.86
CA SER A 13 -6.11 4.02 -20.16
C SER A 13 -7.63 4.00 -20.39
N ALA A 14 -8.44 3.74 -19.34
CA ALA A 14 -9.91 3.85 -19.41
C ALA A 14 -10.41 5.30 -19.55
N GLY A 15 -9.50 6.28 -19.50
CA GLY A 15 -9.87 7.69 -19.61
C GLY A 15 -10.59 8.26 -18.38
N LYS A 16 -10.54 7.63 -17.21
CA LYS A 16 -11.25 8.07 -15.98
C LYS A 16 -11.05 9.54 -15.68
N THR A 17 -9.82 9.95 -15.43
CA THR A 17 -9.46 11.32 -15.08
C THR A 17 -9.76 12.28 -16.25
N TYR A 18 -9.48 11.84 -17.49
CA TYR A 18 -9.76 12.60 -18.70
C TYR A 18 -11.26 12.78 -18.95
N GLY A 19 -12.11 11.85 -18.52
CA GLY A 19 -13.57 11.98 -18.56
C GLY A 19 -14.14 12.88 -17.46
N ILE A 20 -13.58 12.79 -16.23
CA ILE A 20 -14.09 13.54 -15.07
C ILE A 20 -13.75 15.02 -15.18
N ILE A 21 -12.51 15.38 -15.52
CA ILE A 21 -12.05 16.78 -15.54
C ILE A 21 -12.89 17.67 -16.46
N PRO A 22 -13.19 17.32 -17.72
CA PRO A 22 -14.08 18.12 -18.58
C PRO A 22 -15.49 18.32 -18.02
N VAL A 23 -16.06 17.31 -17.36
CA VAL A 23 -17.35 17.44 -16.67
C VAL A 23 -17.27 18.50 -15.56
N LEU A 24 -16.22 18.48 -14.76
CA LEU A 24 -16.01 19.47 -13.71
C LEU A 24 -15.76 20.88 -14.27
N MET A 25 -15.02 20.98 -15.38
CA MET A 25 -14.81 22.24 -16.11
C MET A 25 -16.11 22.82 -16.65
N ASP A 26 -16.95 22.02 -17.28
CA ASP A 26 -18.24 22.45 -17.80
C ASP A 26 -19.15 22.96 -16.67
N ARG A 27 -19.18 22.25 -15.54
CA ARG A 27 -19.92 22.70 -14.35
C ARG A 27 -19.37 24.00 -13.79
N ALA A 28 -18.05 24.19 -13.72
CA ALA A 28 -17.44 25.44 -13.28
C ALA A 28 -17.77 26.61 -14.23
N ALA A 29 -17.81 26.34 -15.53
CA ALA A 29 -18.16 27.36 -16.53
C ALA A 29 -19.65 27.80 -16.48
N LYS A 30 -20.55 26.88 -16.11
CA LYS A 30 -22.00 27.10 -16.07
C LYS A 30 -22.56 27.59 -14.75
N THR A 31 -21.85 27.36 -13.63
CA THR A 31 -22.30 27.67 -12.28
C THR A 31 -21.47 28.79 -11.68
N GLU A 32 -22.09 29.86 -11.21
CA GLU A 32 -21.37 30.98 -10.59
C GLU A 32 -20.77 30.58 -9.22
N ARG A 33 -19.53 31.07 -8.98
CA ARG A 33 -18.83 30.94 -7.70
C ARG A 33 -18.66 29.50 -7.20
N LEU A 34 -18.72 28.51 -8.10
CA LEU A 34 -18.51 27.11 -7.76
C LEU A 34 -17.06 26.87 -7.33
N LYS A 35 -16.88 26.17 -6.20
CA LYS A 35 -15.56 25.83 -5.67
C LYS A 35 -15.29 24.33 -5.87
N ILE A 36 -14.36 24.02 -6.77
CA ILE A 36 -13.91 22.64 -7.03
C ILE A 36 -12.50 22.49 -6.52
N THR A 37 -12.21 21.41 -5.81
CA THR A 37 -10.86 21.04 -5.43
C THR A 37 -10.54 19.65 -5.95
N ILE A 38 -9.46 19.53 -6.72
CA ILE A 38 -8.91 18.27 -7.23
C ILE A 38 -7.68 17.95 -6.39
N VAL A 39 -7.62 16.75 -5.88
CA VAL A 39 -6.57 16.30 -4.95
C VAL A 39 -5.96 15.01 -5.45
N ALA A 40 -4.63 14.91 -5.45
CA ALA A 40 -3.89 13.66 -5.59
C ALA A 40 -2.91 13.50 -4.43
N GLU A 41 -2.26 12.37 -4.33
CA GLU A 41 -1.36 12.02 -3.23
C GLU A 41 -0.26 13.07 -3.01
N THR A 42 0.44 13.46 -4.08
CA THR A 42 1.57 14.38 -4.02
C THR A 42 1.39 15.57 -4.96
N LEU A 43 2.13 16.65 -4.71
CA LEU A 43 2.08 17.82 -5.58
C LEU A 43 2.64 17.57 -6.99
N PRO A 44 3.72 16.78 -7.20
CA PRO A 44 4.11 16.32 -8.52
C PRO A 44 3.00 15.56 -9.24
N ALA A 45 2.37 14.56 -8.62
CA ALA A 45 1.27 13.79 -9.20
C ALA A 45 0.10 14.68 -9.64
N VAL A 46 -0.27 15.68 -8.81
CA VAL A 46 -1.27 16.70 -9.20
C VAL A 46 -0.87 17.45 -10.47
N LYS A 47 0.39 17.87 -10.58
CA LYS A 47 0.88 18.67 -11.70
C LYS A 47 0.97 17.89 -13.00
N GLU A 48 1.57 16.71 -12.94
CA GLU A 48 1.82 15.85 -14.10
C GLU A 48 0.56 15.12 -14.58
N GLY A 49 -0.43 14.95 -13.69
CA GLY A 49 -1.71 14.32 -14.01
C GLY A 49 -2.82 15.35 -14.24
N ALA A 50 -3.55 15.69 -13.18
CA ALA A 50 -4.79 16.45 -13.28
C ALA A 50 -4.62 17.89 -13.84
N VAL A 51 -3.51 18.57 -13.52
CA VAL A 51 -3.25 19.93 -14.05
C VAL A 51 -2.93 19.88 -15.53
N ASP A 52 -2.15 18.91 -15.96
CA ASP A 52 -1.77 18.75 -17.37
C ASP A 52 -2.99 18.44 -18.23
N ILE A 53 -3.82 17.46 -17.82
CA ILE A 53 -5.09 17.16 -18.48
C ILE A 53 -6.00 18.39 -18.54
N PHE A 54 -6.15 19.10 -17.43
CA PHE A 54 -6.96 20.32 -17.37
C PHE A 54 -6.50 21.37 -18.38
N LYS A 55 -5.20 21.67 -18.43
CA LYS A 55 -4.63 22.63 -19.36
C LYS A 55 -4.80 22.20 -20.81
N THR A 56 -4.50 20.95 -21.11
CA THR A 56 -4.65 20.37 -22.44
C THR A 56 -6.08 20.55 -22.95
N VAL A 57 -7.07 20.12 -22.18
CA VAL A 57 -8.48 20.24 -22.56
C VAL A 57 -8.92 21.71 -22.72
N MET A 58 -8.45 22.61 -21.82
CA MET A 58 -8.75 24.04 -21.92
C MET A 58 -8.15 24.67 -23.17
N MET A 59 -6.93 24.29 -23.56
CA MET A 59 -6.25 24.79 -24.75
C MET A 59 -6.89 24.23 -26.03
N GLU A 60 -7.09 22.92 -26.12
CA GLU A 60 -7.70 22.28 -27.29
C GLU A 60 -9.11 22.77 -27.57
N THR A 61 -9.88 23.08 -26.51
CA THR A 61 -11.24 23.64 -26.65
C THR A 61 -11.28 25.15 -26.82
N GLY A 62 -10.13 25.83 -26.90
CA GLY A 62 -10.04 27.30 -27.03
C GLY A 62 -10.55 28.08 -25.81
N ARG A 63 -10.67 27.42 -24.65
CA ARG A 63 -11.22 28.01 -23.42
C ARG A 63 -10.13 28.55 -22.48
N TRP A 64 -8.86 28.26 -22.73
CA TRP A 64 -7.76 28.73 -21.91
C TRP A 64 -7.60 30.26 -21.92
N GLN A 65 -7.48 30.84 -20.75
CA GLN A 65 -7.17 32.27 -20.57
C GLN A 65 -6.07 32.37 -19.52
N GLU A 66 -4.92 32.91 -19.91
CA GLU A 66 -3.76 33.06 -19.03
C GLU A 66 -4.08 33.87 -17.77
N SER A 67 -4.89 34.93 -17.89
CA SER A 67 -5.32 35.75 -16.76
C SER A 67 -6.16 34.98 -15.70
N GLY A 68 -6.73 33.85 -16.06
CA GLY A 68 -7.45 32.98 -15.12
C GLY A 68 -6.55 32.05 -14.32
N TRP A 69 -5.31 31.84 -14.76
CA TRP A 69 -4.40 30.88 -14.15
C TRP A 69 -3.45 31.49 -13.12
N ASN A 70 -3.44 30.93 -11.93
CA ASN A 70 -2.44 31.25 -10.91
C ASN A 70 -1.54 30.05 -10.68
N ALA A 71 -0.30 30.11 -11.19
CA ALA A 71 0.66 29.00 -11.13
C ALA A 71 1.19 28.72 -9.72
N SER A 72 1.25 29.73 -8.83
CA SER A 72 1.75 29.53 -7.47
C SER A 72 0.76 28.78 -6.58
N SER A 73 -0.54 29.03 -6.77
CA SER A 73 -1.61 28.36 -6.01
C SER A 73 -2.25 27.19 -6.78
N LEU A 74 -1.80 26.90 -8.00
CA LEU A 74 -2.39 25.92 -8.93
C LEU A 74 -3.92 26.07 -8.99
N THR A 75 -4.37 27.28 -9.30
CA THR A 75 -5.81 27.63 -9.31
C THR A 75 -6.18 28.28 -10.62
N TYR A 76 -7.24 27.79 -11.23
CA TYR A 76 -7.88 28.46 -12.37
C TYR A 76 -9.20 29.11 -11.93
N THR A 77 -9.36 30.41 -12.23
CA THR A 77 -10.57 31.18 -11.93
C THR A 77 -11.28 31.54 -13.23
N PHE A 78 -12.52 31.10 -13.35
CA PHE A 78 -13.41 31.39 -14.48
C PHE A 78 -13.98 32.81 -14.37
N ARG A 79 -14.48 33.36 -15.48
CA ARG A 79 -15.12 34.71 -15.53
C ARG A 79 -16.31 34.86 -14.58
N ASN A 80 -17.06 33.78 -14.31
CA ASN A 80 -18.17 33.72 -13.37
C ASN A 80 -17.75 33.52 -11.91
N LEU A 81 -16.47 33.75 -11.59
CA LEU A 81 -15.86 33.62 -10.26
C LEU A 81 -15.81 32.17 -9.72
N SER A 82 -16.15 31.18 -10.51
CA SER A 82 -15.91 29.79 -10.17
C SER A 82 -14.43 29.47 -10.25
N ARG A 83 -13.96 28.51 -9.44
CA ARG A 83 -12.55 28.15 -9.41
C ARG A 83 -12.33 26.64 -9.30
N ILE A 84 -11.30 26.17 -9.97
CA ILE A 84 -10.75 24.84 -9.83
C ILE A 84 -9.37 24.96 -9.19
N GLN A 85 -9.18 24.31 -8.05
CA GLN A 85 -7.92 24.31 -7.30
C GLN A 85 -7.34 22.89 -7.29
N PHE A 86 -6.04 22.80 -7.58
CA PHE A 86 -5.30 21.55 -7.57
C PHE A 86 -4.39 21.51 -6.34
N LYS A 87 -4.51 20.46 -5.53
CA LYS A 87 -3.84 20.37 -4.22
C LYS A 87 -3.38 18.95 -3.90
N SER A 88 -2.44 18.87 -2.97
CA SER A 88 -2.12 17.66 -2.22
C SER A 88 -2.13 17.97 -0.72
N PHE A 89 -2.34 16.96 0.10
CA PHE A 89 -2.36 17.10 1.56
C PHE A 89 -1.55 15.96 2.19
N ASP A 90 -0.55 16.32 2.96
CA ASP A 90 0.35 15.42 3.68
C ASP A 90 -0.09 15.16 5.13
N THR A 91 -1.02 15.99 5.66
CA THR A 91 -1.53 15.88 7.02
C THR A 91 -3.02 16.15 7.11
N VAL A 92 -3.69 15.49 8.06
CA VAL A 92 -5.10 15.73 8.40
C VAL A 92 -5.34 17.18 8.82
N GLY A 93 -4.36 17.81 9.50
CA GLY A 93 -4.44 19.22 9.92
C GLY A 93 -4.55 20.17 8.73
N LYS A 94 -3.74 19.99 7.70
CA LYS A 94 -3.83 20.79 6.45
C LYS A 94 -5.13 20.53 5.69
N ALA A 95 -5.58 19.29 5.64
CA ALA A 95 -6.87 18.92 5.06
C ALA A 95 -8.03 19.62 5.80
N LYS A 96 -8.00 19.63 7.13
CA LYS A 96 -8.95 20.34 8.00
C LYS A 96 -8.94 21.85 7.77
N ALA A 97 -7.79 22.47 7.59
CA ALA A 97 -7.64 23.90 7.35
C ALA A 97 -8.08 24.34 5.94
N SER A 98 -8.24 23.42 4.97
CA SER A 98 -8.50 23.74 3.57
C SER A 98 -9.89 24.34 3.25
N GLY A 99 -10.77 24.43 4.25
CA GLY A 99 -12.11 25.02 4.13
C GLY A 99 -13.14 24.15 3.44
N LYS A 100 -14.34 24.70 3.22
CA LYS A 100 -15.45 24.03 2.54
C LYS A 100 -15.38 24.22 1.01
N ARG A 101 -15.87 23.24 0.26
CA ARG A 101 -15.96 23.24 -1.21
C ARG A 101 -17.28 22.66 -1.69
N ASP A 102 -17.64 22.98 -2.93
CA ASP A 102 -18.84 22.40 -3.52
C ASP A 102 -18.55 21.02 -4.07
N ILE A 103 -17.44 20.86 -4.80
CA ILE A 103 -17.04 19.59 -5.38
C ILE A 103 -15.61 19.25 -4.96
N LEU A 104 -15.41 18.01 -4.55
CA LEU A 104 -14.11 17.37 -4.31
C LEU A 104 -13.90 16.30 -5.39
N PHE A 105 -12.73 16.27 -5.99
CA PHE A 105 -12.29 15.13 -6.78
C PHE A 105 -10.99 14.58 -6.19
N LEU A 106 -11.02 13.34 -5.74
CA LEU A 106 -9.86 12.59 -5.28
C LEU A 106 -9.38 11.74 -6.46
N ASN A 107 -8.31 12.19 -7.09
CA ASN A 107 -7.69 11.52 -8.22
C ASN A 107 -6.67 10.51 -7.69
N GLU A 108 -6.73 9.28 -8.20
CA GLU A 108 -5.96 8.13 -7.69
C GLU A 108 -6.16 7.93 -6.19
N ALA A 109 -7.43 7.83 -5.79
CA ALA A 109 -7.88 7.85 -4.40
C ALA A 109 -7.26 6.73 -3.54
N ASN A 110 -6.84 5.60 -4.16
CA ASN A 110 -6.15 4.49 -3.51
C ASN A 110 -4.80 4.90 -2.87
N HIS A 111 -4.17 5.97 -3.35
CA HIS A 111 -2.92 6.50 -2.79
C HIS A 111 -3.13 7.56 -1.69
N ILE A 112 -4.38 8.00 -1.46
CA ILE A 112 -4.68 9.03 -0.46
C ILE A 112 -5.09 8.36 0.87
N PRO A 113 -4.41 8.64 2.00
CA PRO A 113 -4.77 8.08 3.30
C PRO A 113 -6.20 8.39 3.70
N PHE A 114 -6.94 7.40 4.24
CA PHE A 114 -8.36 7.54 4.61
C PHE A 114 -8.63 8.74 5.52
N ALA A 115 -7.80 8.96 6.54
CA ALA A 115 -7.99 10.07 7.48
C ALA A 115 -7.96 11.45 6.79
N ILE A 116 -7.16 11.61 5.73
CA ILE A 116 -7.12 12.82 4.90
C ILE A 116 -8.35 12.88 4.02
N ALA A 117 -8.67 11.79 3.31
CA ALA A 117 -9.82 11.69 2.42
C ALA A 117 -11.14 11.97 3.16
N ASP A 118 -11.36 11.36 4.31
CA ASP A 118 -12.57 11.55 5.15
C ASP A 118 -12.72 13.01 5.58
N MET A 119 -11.64 13.64 6.05
CA MET A 119 -11.64 15.05 6.42
C MET A 119 -12.00 15.98 5.25
N LEU A 120 -11.54 15.66 4.03
CA LEU A 120 -11.88 16.41 2.82
C LEU A 120 -13.33 16.16 2.38
N MET A 121 -13.78 14.89 2.41
CA MET A 121 -15.14 14.49 2.05
C MET A 121 -16.20 15.12 2.97
N THR A 122 -15.93 15.18 4.27
CA THR A 122 -16.82 15.82 5.26
C THR A 122 -17.06 17.30 4.96
N ARG A 123 -16.12 17.99 4.27
CA ARG A 123 -16.20 19.41 3.91
C ARG A 123 -16.62 19.67 2.47
N SER A 124 -17.19 18.67 1.79
CA SER A 124 -17.54 18.72 0.39
C SER A 124 -19.01 18.35 0.19
N LYS A 125 -19.71 19.08 -0.67
CA LYS A 125 -21.13 18.79 -1.00
C LYS A 125 -21.26 17.59 -1.92
N GLU A 126 -20.38 17.51 -2.92
CA GLU A 126 -20.30 16.44 -3.90
C GLU A 126 -18.87 15.90 -3.98
N ILE A 127 -18.72 14.60 -4.19
CA ILE A 127 -17.44 13.91 -4.15
C ILE A 127 -17.32 13.01 -5.37
N TRP A 128 -16.17 13.08 -6.03
CA TRP A 128 -15.74 12.18 -7.08
C TRP A 128 -14.46 11.47 -6.63
N LEU A 129 -14.35 10.19 -6.96
CA LEU A 129 -13.20 9.35 -6.71
C LEU A 129 -12.87 8.61 -7.99
N ASP A 130 -11.61 8.59 -8.41
CA ASP A 130 -11.13 7.64 -9.41
C ASP A 130 -9.93 6.85 -8.88
N PHE A 131 -9.80 5.61 -9.35
CA PHE A 131 -8.66 4.75 -9.00
C PHE A 131 -8.58 3.52 -9.91
N ASN A 132 -7.41 2.86 -9.89
CA ASN A 132 -7.24 1.51 -10.36
C ASN A 132 -7.35 0.56 -9.16
N PRO A 133 -8.07 -0.56 -9.28
CA PRO A 133 -8.35 -1.46 -8.15
C PRO A 133 -7.24 -2.50 -7.96
N ASP A 134 -6.02 -2.05 -7.70
CA ASP A 134 -4.86 -2.90 -7.43
C ASP A 134 -5.03 -3.72 -6.14
N GLU A 135 -5.63 -3.14 -5.10
CA GLU A 135 -6.01 -3.81 -3.86
C GLU A 135 -7.28 -3.19 -3.23
N PRO A 136 -8.00 -3.91 -2.34
CA PRO A 136 -9.09 -3.33 -1.57
C PRO A 136 -8.59 -2.21 -0.65
N PHE A 137 -9.24 -1.05 -0.66
CA PHE A 137 -8.93 0.07 0.21
C PHE A 137 -10.21 0.76 0.72
N TRP A 138 -10.08 1.86 1.45
CA TRP A 138 -11.18 2.54 2.12
C TRP A 138 -12.37 2.93 1.23
N ALA A 139 -12.17 3.14 -0.08
CA ALA A 139 -13.31 3.39 -0.96
C ALA A 139 -14.26 2.18 -1.03
N HIS A 140 -13.72 0.95 -0.98
CA HIS A 140 -14.49 -0.29 -1.00
C HIS A 140 -15.11 -0.60 0.38
N THR A 141 -14.36 -0.36 1.47
CA THR A 141 -14.79 -0.73 2.82
C THR A 141 -15.70 0.30 3.47
N GLU A 142 -15.57 1.57 3.11
CA GLU A 142 -16.29 2.68 3.72
C GLU A 142 -17.27 3.33 2.73
N VAL A 143 -16.76 3.87 1.59
CA VAL A 143 -17.55 4.74 0.71
C VAL A 143 -18.64 3.97 -0.04
N LEU A 144 -18.31 2.83 -0.64
CA LEU A 144 -19.26 2.05 -1.45
C LEU A 144 -20.37 1.40 -0.63
N LYS A 145 -20.24 1.30 0.70
CA LYS A 145 -21.30 0.82 1.59
C LYS A 145 -22.35 1.88 1.91
N GLU A 146 -22.09 3.14 1.60
CA GLU A 146 -23.02 4.21 1.88
C GLU A 146 -24.14 4.27 0.83
N ALA A 147 -25.38 4.45 1.27
CA ALA A 147 -26.56 4.51 0.38
C ALA A 147 -26.55 5.67 -0.64
N ASN A 148 -25.73 6.71 -0.39
CA ASN A 148 -25.58 7.87 -1.26
C ASN A 148 -24.34 7.82 -2.16
N SER A 149 -23.84 6.62 -2.43
CA SER A 149 -22.76 6.36 -3.40
C SER A 149 -23.27 5.72 -4.66
N GLU A 150 -22.67 6.08 -5.78
CA GLU A 150 -22.81 5.42 -7.08
C GLU A 150 -21.46 4.93 -7.55
N PHE A 151 -21.46 3.73 -8.14
CA PHE A 151 -20.28 3.07 -8.68
C PHE A 151 -20.34 3.02 -10.20
N LEU A 152 -19.22 3.30 -10.85
CA LEU A 152 -19.02 3.15 -12.28
C LEU A 152 -17.70 2.40 -12.51
N LEU A 153 -17.77 1.32 -13.28
CA LEU A 153 -16.59 0.61 -13.76
C LEU A 153 -16.31 1.04 -15.20
N LEU A 154 -15.09 1.48 -15.48
CA LEU A 154 -14.61 1.81 -16.82
C LEU A 154 -13.44 0.93 -17.20
N THR A 155 -13.42 0.51 -18.45
CA THR A 155 -12.34 -0.27 -19.06
C THR A 155 -11.68 0.50 -20.19
N TYR A 156 -10.60 0.00 -20.73
CA TYR A 156 -9.99 0.60 -21.92
C TYR A 156 -10.92 0.61 -23.13
N LEU A 157 -11.94 -0.27 -23.17
CA LEU A 157 -12.94 -0.33 -24.23
C LEU A 157 -13.90 0.87 -24.20
N ASP A 158 -14.03 1.54 -23.06
CA ASP A 158 -14.85 2.74 -22.89
C ASP A 158 -14.13 4.02 -23.34
N ASN A 159 -12.85 3.91 -23.71
CA ASN A 159 -12.01 5.02 -24.17
C ASN A 159 -11.88 5.01 -25.70
N GLU A 160 -12.73 5.74 -26.39
CA GLU A 160 -12.69 5.88 -27.86
C GLU A 160 -11.39 6.54 -28.36
N GLY A 161 -10.69 7.28 -27.50
CA GLY A 161 -9.46 7.99 -27.83
C GLY A 161 -8.16 7.26 -27.41
N ILE A 162 -8.21 5.94 -27.13
CA ILE A 162 -7.02 5.21 -26.74
C ILE A 162 -6.01 5.14 -27.91
N PRO A 163 -4.72 5.51 -27.69
CA PRO A 163 -3.70 5.39 -28.72
C PRO A 163 -3.48 3.93 -29.18
N ALA A 164 -3.24 3.74 -30.48
CA ALA A 164 -3.05 2.40 -31.03
C ALA A 164 -1.87 1.65 -30.39
N GLU A 165 -0.80 2.36 -30.06
CA GLU A 165 0.40 1.81 -29.39
C GLU A 165 0.05 1.30 -27.98
N THR A 166 -0.80 2.04 -27.25
CA THR A 166 -1.27 1.64 -25.92
C THR A 166 -2.13 0.37 -26.01
N LEU A 167 -3.01 0.29 -27.01
CA LEU A 167 -3.84 -0.88 -27.24
C LEU A 167 -3.02 -2.11 -27.58
N GLU A 168 -1.98 -1.96 -28.43
CA GLU A 168 -1.05 -3.03 -28.77
C GLU A 168 -0.27 -3.52 -27.52
N GLU A 169 0.15 -2.60 -26.67
CA GLU A 169 0.80 -2.95 -25.40
C GLU A 169 -0.11 -3.75 -24.48
N LEU A 170 -1.39 -3.34 -24.33
CA LEU A 170 -2.37 -4.09 -23.56
C LEU A 170 -2.57 -5.51 -24.10
N HIS A 171 -2.71 -5.65 -25.43
CA HIS A 171 -2.84 -6.96 -26.07
C HIS A 171 -1.60 -7.83 -25.85
N THR A 172 -0.42 -7.26 -25.92
CA THR A 172 0.83 -7.97 -25.62
C THR A 172 0.86 -8.51 -24.19
N LYS A 173 0.39 -7.73 -23.21
CA LYS A 173 0.30 -8.17 -21.81
C LYS A 173 -0.76 -9.26 -21.64
N MET A 174 -1.89 -9.18 -22.33
CA MET A 174 -2.91 -10.24 -22.35
C MET A 174 -2.36 -11.57 -22.90
N GLN A 175 -1.54 -11.53 -23.96
CA GLN A 175 -0.86 -12.73 -24.51
C GLN A 175 0.19 -13.32 -23.55
N LYS A 176 0.79 -12.50 -22.68
CA LYS A 176 1.66 -13.00 -21.60
C LYS A 176 0.84 -13.63 -20.46
N ALA A 177 -0.37 -13.15 -20.23
CA ALA A 177 -1.26 -13.58 -19.16
C ALA A 177 -1.95 -14.91 -19.45
N PHE A 178 -2.45 -15.08 -20.69
CA PHE A 178 -3.37 -16.14 -21.06
C PHE A 178 -2.89 -16.91 -22.29
N TYR A 179 -3.24 -18.20 -22.37
CA TYR A 179 -3.09 -18.99 -23.58
C TYR A 179 -4.08 -18.54 -24.66
N ASP A 180 -5.31 -18.23 -24.26
CA ASP A 180 -6.32 -17.58 -25.09
C ASP A 180 -6.78 -16.27 -24.43
N PRO A 181 -6.31 -15.10 -24.91
CA PRO A 181 -6.72 -13.80 -24.39
C PRO A 181 -8.20 -13.46 -24.56
N LEU A 182 -8.92 -14.15 -25.45
CA LEU A 182 -10.36 -13.97 -25.66
C LEU A 182 -11.19 -15.00 -24.90
N GLY A 183 -10.54 -16.00 -24.31
CA GLY A 183 -11.17 -17.06 -23.54
C GLY A 183 -11.59 -16.66 -22.14
N ASP A 184 -11.95 -17.65 -21.34
CA ASP A 184 -12.31 -17.45 -19.94
C ASP A 184 -11.07 -17.17 -19.07
N TRP A 185 -10.98 -15.93 -18.57
CA TRP A 185 -9.89 -15.48 -17.71
C TRP A 185 -9.95 -16.06 -16.28
N SER A 186 -11.08 -16.66 -15.88
CA SER A 186 -11.22 -17.32 -14.58
C SER A 186 -10.72 -18.77 -14.60
N SER A 187 -10.60 -19.37 -15.79
CA SER A 187 -10.13 -20.75 -15.95
C SER A 187 -8.63 -20.86 -15.70
N GLU A 188 -8.25 -21.65 -14.71
CA GLU A 188 -6.83 -21.93 -14.43
C GLU A 188 -6.10 -22.55 -15.64
N ALA A 189 -6.79 -23.33 -16.47
CA ALA A 189 -6.23 -23.92 -17.68
C ALA A 189 -5.86 -22.86 -18.74
N ASN A 190 -6.49 -21.68 -18.70
CA ASN A 190 -6.19 -20.58 -19.60
C ASN A 190 -5.08 -19.65 -19.06
N ILE A 191 -4.75 -19.71 -17.77
CA ILE A 191 -3.75 -18.84 -17.15
C ILE A 191 -2.37 -19.34 -17.49
N LYS A 192 -1.62 -18.55 -18.29
CA LYS A 192 -0.22 -18.79 -18.64
C LYS A 192 0.74 -18.22 -17.60
N SER A 193 0.39 -17.05 -17.03
CA SER A 193 1.13 -16.39 -15.95
C SER A 193 0.15 -15.77 -14.98
N LYS A 194 0.19 -16.20 -13.71
CA LYS A 194 -0.70 -15.68 -12.63
C LYS A 194 -0.50 -14.17 -12.42
N TYR A 195 0.73 -13.71 -12.47
CA TYR A 195 1.03 -12.29 -12.38
C TYR A 195 0.36 -11.48 -13.50
N TRP A 196 0.66 -11.84 -14.78
CA TRP A 196 0.09 -11.10 -15.90
C TRP A 196 -1.43 -11.23 -15.94
N ALA A 197 -2.00 -12.36 -15.49
CA ALA A 197 -3.44 -12.52 -15.38
C ALA A 197 -4.03 -11.55 -14.35
N ASN A 198 -3.41 -11.42 -13.17
CA ASN A 198 -3.84 -10.45 -12.17
C ASN A 198 -3.63 -9.01 -12.68
N TRP A 199 -2.49 -8.72 -13.29
CA TRP A 199 -2.23 -7.43 -13.93
C TRP A 199 -3.34 -7.07 -14.95
N CYS A 200 -3.73 -8.03 -15.80
CA CYS A 200 -4.80 -7.83 -16.78
C CYS A 200 -6.17 -7.64 -16.11
N ARG A 201 -6.49 -8.34 -15.03
CA ARG A 201 -7.73 -8.08 -14.27
C ARG A 201 -7.82 -6.65 -13.80
N VAL A 202 -6.74 -6.14 -13.18
CA VAL A 202 -6.69 -4.76 -12.66
C VAL A 202 -6.65 -3.72 -13.79
N TYR A 203 -5.65 -3.86 -14.67
CA TYR A 203 -5.29 -2.78 -15.59
C TYR A 203 -5.91 -2.89 -16.98
N VAL A 204 -6.56 -4.02 -17.31
CA VAL A 204 -7.33 -4.19 -18.54
C VAL A 204 -8.84 -4.20 -18.27
N ARG A 205 -9.29 -4.98 -17.28
CA ARG A 205 -10.72 -5.08 -16.93
C ARG A 205 -11.17 -4.12 -15.82
N GLY A 206 -10.24 -3.49 -15.11
CA GLY A 206 -10.60 -2.64 -13.96
C GLY A 206 -11.25 -3.41 -12.81
N GLU A 207 -11.08 -4.74 -12.78
CA GLU A 207 -11.56 -5.62 -11.72
C GLU A 207 -10.61 -5.58 -10.52
N MET A 208 -11.13 -5.93 -9.34
CA MET A 208 -10.29 -6.02 -8.14
C MET A 208 -9.13 -7.01 -8.37
N GLY A 209 -7.92 -6.54 -8.11
CA GLY A 209 -6.75 -7.39 -8.10
C GLY A 209 -6.88 -8.48 -7.05
N THR A 210 -6.42 -9.67 -7.39
CA THR A 210 -6.23 -10.72 -6.41
C THR A 210 -4.81 -10.57 -5.84
N LEU A 211 -4.61 -10.90 -4.58
CA LEU A 211 -3.29 -10.95 -3.94
C LEU A 211 -2.42 -12.10 -4.51
N ASP A 212 -2.61 -12.48 -5.77
CA ASP A 212 -1.87 -13.55 -6.42
C ASP A 212 -0.40 -13.16 -6.55
N GLY A 213 0.47 -14.03 -6.04
CA GLY A 213 1.90 -13.78 -5.98
C GLY A 213 2.41 -13.30 -4.62
N VAL A 214 1.55 -12.80 -3.74
CA VAL A 214 1.93 -12.47 -2.35
C VAL A 214 2.42 -13.75 -1.64
N ILE A 215 3.57 -13.65 -1.00
CA ILE A 215 4.28 -14.81 -0.45
C ILE A 215 3.60 -15.34 0.81
N LEU A 216 3.21 -14.44 1.74
CA LEU A 216 2.58 -14.80 3.01
C LEU A 216 1.11 -14.37 2.99
N ARG A 217 0.18 -15.32 2.91
CA ARG A 217 -1.27 -15.06 2.73
C ARG A 217 -2.11 -15.37 3.96
N ASP A 218 -1.69 -16.36 4.74
CA ASP A 218 -2.51 -16.92 5.82
C ASP A 218 -2.31 -16.14 7.12
N TRP A 219 -2.77 -14.88 7.11
CA TRP A 219 -2.71 -14.01 8.29
C TRP A 219 -3.97 -13.16 8.47
N SER A 220 -4.18 -12.72 9.70
CA SER A 220 -5.30 -11.84 10.06
C SER A 220 -4.87 -10.79 11.07
N HIS A 221 -5.69 -9.76 11.24
CA HIS A 221 -5.45 -8.75 12.26
C HIS A 221 -5.94 -9.18 13.63
N ILE A 222 -5.21 -8.74 14.67
CA ILE A 222 -5.64 -8.74 16.06
C ILE A 222 -5.40 -7.32 16.63
N GLU A 223 -6.32 -6.83 17.47
CA GLU A 223 -6.24 -5.47 17.98
C GLU A 223 -4.96 -5.22 18.78
N THR A 224 -4.69 -6.07 19.76
CA THR A 224 -3.50 -6.02 20.62
C THR A 224 -3.03 -7.42 20.95
N VAL A 225 -1.82 -7.55 21.48
CA VAL A 225 -1.33 -8.80 22.06
C VAL A 225 -2.19 -9.17 23.26
N PRO A 226 -2.85 -10.34 23.27
CA PRO A 226 -3.75 -10.74 24.36
C PRO A 226 -3.02 -10.92 25.69
N PRO A 227 -3.66 -10.62 26.82
CA PRO A 227 -3.16 -11.02 28.13
C PRO A 227 -2.94 -12.54 28.17
N GLY A 228 -1.77 -12.98 28.66
CA GLY A 228 -1.41 -14.40 28.72
C GLY A 228 -0.72 -14.94 27.46
N ALA A 229 -0.54 -14.14 26.43
CA ALA A 229 0.31 -14.51 25.30
C ALA A 229 1.76 -14.69 25.76
N VAL A 230 2.39 -15.78 25.28
CA VAL A 230 3.76 -16.14 25.67
C VAL A 230 4.74 -15.54 24.67
N LEU A 231 5.61 -14.64 25.12
CA LEU A 231 6.67 -14.06 24.29
C LEU A 231 7.69 -15.15 23.90
N LEU A 232 7.86 -15.36 22.60
CA LEU A 232 8.78 -16.36 22.04
C LEU A 232 10.17 -15.80 21.74
N GLY A 233 10.28 -14.50 21.54
CA GLY A 233 11.50 -13.79 21.17
C GLY A 233 11.26 -12.70 20.13
N TYR A 234 12.35 -12.24 19.53
CA TYR A 234 12.35 -11.15 18.55
C TYR A 234 13.13 -11.52 17.29
N GLY A 235 12.81 -10.85 16.20
CA GLY A 235 13.63 -10.79 15.01
C GLY A 235 13.97 -9.34 14.69
N SER A 236 15.20 -9.07 14.26
CA SER A 236 15.64 -7.72 13.88
C SER A 236 16.35 -7.73 12.53
N ASP A 237 15.99 -6.76 11.68
CA ASP A 237 16.68 -6.43 10.45
C ASP A 237 17.29 -5.03 10.56
N PHE A 238 18.55 -4.87 10.12
CA PHE A 238 19.29 -3.63 10.29
C PHE A 238 19.34 -2.84 8.99
N GLY A 239 18.74 -1.64 8.97
CA GLY A 239 18.87 -0.72 7.86
C GLY A 239 20.32 -0.39 7.51
N LYS A 240 20.66 -0.40 6.22
CA LYS A 240 22.00 -0.12 5.68
C LYS A 240 22.27 1.36 5.46
N GLY A 241 21.42 2.23 6.00
CA GLY A 241 21.47 3.68 5.83
C GLY A 241 20.45 4.22 4.81
N GLY A 242 20.44 5.53 4.59
CA GLY A 242 19.44 6.15 3.70
C GLY A 242 18.02 5.99 4.19
N ALA A 243 17.12 5.51 3.32
CA ALA A 243 15.71 5.29 3.63
C ALA A 243 15.44 3.93 4.31
N ASP A 244 16.40 3.00 4.31
CA ASP A 244 16.20 1.65 4.84
C ASP A 244 15.91 1.67 6.35
N PRO A 245 14.79 1.10 6.81
CA PRO A 245 14.48 1.07 8.21
C PRO A 245 15.27 -0.02 8.95
N THR A 246 15.60 0.25 10.20
CA THR A 246 15.93 -0.78 11.17
C THR A 246 14.64 -1.23 11.83
N THR A 247 14.38 -2.54 11.82
CA THR A 247 13.14 -3.12 12.32
C THR A 247 13.39 -4.10 13.46
N THR A 248 12.44 -4.19 14.38
CA THR A 248 12.36 -5.25 15.38
C THR A 248 10.93 -5.68 15.55
N ILE A 249 10.68 -6.97 15.34
CA ILE A 249 9.35 -7.60 15.46
C ILE A 249 9.38 -8.54 16.67
N ALA A 250 8.36 -8.44 17.52
CA ALA A 250 8.12 -9.36 18.62
C ALA A 250 7.18 -10.49 18.20
N PHE A 251 7.45 -11.70 18.68
CA PHE A 251 6.66 -12.88 18.35
C PHE A 251 6.10 -13.49 19.63
N TYR A 252 4.77 -13.63 19.67
CA TYR A 252 4.06 -14.22 20.80
C TYR A 252 3.30 -15.47 20.35
N TYR A 253 3.16 -16.43 21.25
CA TYR A 253 2.29 -17.59 21.05
C TYR A 253 1.04 -17.42 21.88
N PHE A 254 -0.13 -17.60 21.25
CA PHE A 254 -1.42 -17.56 21.90
C PHE A 254 -2.45 -18.37 21.12
N ASP A 255 -3.15 -19.24 21.81
CA ASP A 255 -4.25 -20.03 21.26
C ASP A 255 -3.93 -20.79 19.96
N GLY A 256 -2.76 -21.42 19.90
CA GLY A 256 -2.33 -22.21 18.74
C GLY A 256 -1.65 -21.42 17.63
N GLU A 257 -1.70 -20.09 17.65
CA GLU A 257 -1.16 -19.22 16.61
C GLU A 257 -0.01 -18.34 17.09
N ILE A 258 0.79 -17.87 16.15
CA ILE A 258 1.85 -16.88 16.42
C ILE A 258 1.31 -15.49 16.11
N ILE A 259 1.53 -14.54 17.05
CA ILE A 259 1.17 -13.13 16.88
C ILE A 259 2.47 -12.37 16.61
N TRP A 260 2.48 -11.57 15.54
CA TRP A 260 3.56 -10.68 15.15
C TRP A 260 3.23 -9.26 15.57
N ASP A 261 4.18 -8.58 16.18
CA ASP A 261 3.98 -7.24 16.74
C ASP A 261 5.19 -6.36 16.42
N GLU A 262 4.99 -5.34 15.60
CA GLU A 262 6.02 -4.37 15.22
C GLU A 262 6.36 -3.48 16.43
N VAL A 263 7.57 -3.64 16.96
CA VAL A 263 8.00 -2.90 18.16
C VAL A 263 8.99 -1.77 17.84
N VAL A 264 9.80 -1.92 16.78
CA VAL A 264 10.64 -0.85 16.26
C VAL A 264 10.57 -0.85 14.74
N TRP A 265 10.37 0.34 14.17
CA TRP A 265 10.46 0.60 12.74
C TRP A 265 10.92 2.04 12.52
N GLN A 266 12.17 2.23 12.14
CA GLN A 266 12.68 3.58 11.88
C GLN A 266 13.93 3.56 11.01
N SER A 267 13.99 4.48 10.04
CA SER A 267 15.17 4.71 9.19
C SER A 267 16.20 5.61 9.89
N GLN A 268 17.44 5.56 9.42
CA GLN A 268 18.56 6.42 9.85
C GLN A 268 18.87 6.35 11.35
N LEU A 269 18.66 5.18 11.97
CA LEU A 269 19.01 4.96 13.38
C LEU A 269 20.52 4.76 13.58
N ARG A 270 21.04 5.42 14.63
CA ARG A 270 22.30 5.02 15.27
C ARG A 270 22.04 3.83 16.19
N ASP A 271 23.05 2.98 16.41
CA ASP A 271 22.89 1.79 17.24
C ASP A 271 22.38 2.09 18.65
N SER A 272 22.89 3.19 19.26
CA SER A 272 22.40 3.64 20.57
C SER A 272 20.92 4.08 20.57
N GLN A 273 20.43 4.63 19.47
CA GLN A 273 19.02 5.03 19.33
C GLN A 273 18.13 3.79 19.14
N HIS A 274 18.59 2.78 18.41
CA HIS A 274 17.87 1.51 18.30
C HIS A 274 17.67 0.88 19.68
N ILE A 275 18.74 0.80 20.49
CA ILE A 275 18.68 0.30 21.87
C ILE A 275 17.68 1.10 22.72
N GLN A 276 17.67 2.43 22.60
CA GLN A 276 16.71 3.29 23.30
C GLN A 276 15.26 3.00 22.89
N LEU A 277 15.01 2.84 21.60
CA LEU A 277 13.67 2.51 21.10
C LEU A 277 13.21 1.13 21.57
N MET A 278 14.09 0.13 21.54
CA MET A 278 13.78 -1.20 22.07
C MET A 278 13.42 -1.15 23.56
N ARG A 279 14.14 -0.37 24.35
CA ARG A 279 13.83 -0.15 25.78
C ARG A 279 12.49 0.54 25.97
N ALA A 280 12.23 1.61 25.22
CA ALA A 280 10.97 2.37 25.28
C ALA A 280 9.78 1.50 24.85
N ALA A 281 9.98 0.58 23.90
CA ALA A 281 8.97 -0.38 23.46
C ALA A 281 8.79 -1.58 24.42
N GLY A 282 9.58 -1.65 25.51
CA GLY A 282 9.47 -2.74 26.49
C GLY A 282 10.05 -4.07 26.02
N VAL A 283 10.98 -4.06 25.07
CA VAL A 283 11.66 -5.29 24.59
C VAL A 283 12.41 -5.97 25.75
N ASP A 284 12.04 -7.21 26.08
CA ASP A 284 12.67 -7.97 27.17
C ASP A 284 14.10 -8.43 26.77
N PRO A 285 15.15 -7.91 27.43
CA PRO A 285 16.54 -8.24 27.09
C PRO A 285 16.94 -9.69 27.41
N ARG A 286 16.10 -10.43 28.10
CA ARG A 286 16.34 -11.86 28.43
C ARG A 286 15.86 -12.81 27.34
N GLN A 287 15.04 -12.32 26.41
CA GLN A 287 14.52 -13.11 25.31
C GLN A 287 15.48 -13.12 24.11
N PRO A 288 15.50 -14.19 23.31
CA PRO A 288 16.34 -14.24 22.12
C PRO A 288 15.90 -13.18 21.09
N ASN A 289 16.91 -12.55 20.48
CA ASN A 289 16.70 -11.66 19.33
C ASN A 289 17.59 -12.15 18.18
N PHE A 290 16.96 -12.63 17.12
CA PHE A 290 17.63 -13.18 15.95
C PHE A 290 17.81 -12.09 14.89
N CYS A 291 19.05 -11.88 14.47
CA CYS A 291 19.44 -10.77 13.62
C CYS A 291 20.12 -11.23 12.33
N ASP A 292 20.12 -10.35 11.32
CA ASP A 292 21.00 -10.52 10.17
C ASP A 292 22.47 -10.51 10.62
N ASN A 293 23.23 -11.49 10.16
CA ASN A 293 24.67 -11.60 10.46
C ASN A 293 25.56 -10.75 9.53
N SER A 294 24.99 -10.00 8.60
CA SER A 294 25.75 -9.09 7.74
C SER A 294 26.33 -7.88 8.51
N GLU A 295 25.77 -7.57 9.69
CA GLU A 295 26.13 -6.44 10.53
C GLU A 295 26.56 -6.89 11.96
N PRO A 296 27.69 -7.61 12.13
CA PRO A 296 28.11 -8.16 13.43
C PRO A 296 28.39 -7.07 14.48
N SER A 297 28.78 -5.87 14.04
CA SER A 297 29.00 -4.71 14.90
C SER A 297 27.71 -4.27 15.60
N LYS A 298 26.61 -4.21 14.89
CA LYS A 298 25.30 -3.84 15.44
C LYS A 298 24.80 -4.87 16.45
N ILE A 299 25.01 -6.16 16.16
CA ILE A 299 24.70 -7.24 17.11
C ILE A 299 25.53 -7.07 18.40
N ARG A 300 26.83 -6.77 18.27
CA ARG A 300 27.70 -6.52 19.40
C ARG A 300 27.24 -5.32 20.24
N GLU A 301 26.84 -4.25 19.61
CA GLU A 301 26.26 -3.07 20.28
C GLU A 301 24.97 -3.40 21.04
N LEU A 302 24.06 -4.20 20.46
CA LEU A 302 22.88 -4.70 21.17
C LEU A 302 23.26 -5.49 22.42
N GLN A 303 24.24 -6.40 22.31
CA GLN A 303 24.74 -7.20 23.45
C GLN A 303 25.34 -6.30 24.56
N LEU A 304 26.15 -5.32 24.20
CA LEU A 304 26.71 -4.32 25.12
C LEU A 304 25.63 -3.44 25.73
N GLY A 305 24.57 -3.14 24.97
CA GLY A 305 23.39 -2.41 25.42
C GLY A 305 22.45 -3.19 26.35
N GLY A 306 22.78 -4.44 26.68
CA GLY A 306 22.05 -5.27 27.62
C GLY A 306 21.25 -6.42 26.97
N TYR A 307 21.06 -6.43 25.66
CA TYR A 307 20.35 -7.49 24.93
C TYR A 307 21.30 -8.68 24.64
N ARG A 308 21.76 -9.34 25.68
CA ARG A 308 22.82 -10.38 25.61
C ARG A 308 22.43 -11.59 24.77
N GLN A 309 21.11 -11.80 24.55
CA GLN A 309 20.55 -12.87 23.71
C GLN A 309 20.41 -12.48 22.23
N ALA A 310 20.92 -11.29 21.82
CA ALA A 310 20.98 -10.93 20.41
C ALA A 310 22.05 -11.79 19.72
N GLN A 311 21.68 -12.42 18.61
CA GLN A 311 22.55 -13.34 17.88
C GLN A 311 22.33 -13.24 16.37
N GLY A 312 23.43 -13.19 15.64
CA GLY A 312 23.41 -13.28 14.19
C GLY A 312 23.20 -14.71 13.72
N LEU A 313 22.42 -14.87 12.68
CA LEU A 313 22.15 -16.17 12.10
C LEU A 313 23.07 -16.44 10.92
N LYS A 314 23.47 -17.71 10.74
CA LYS A 314 24.10 -18.15 9.50
C LYS A 314 23.16 -17.84 8.33
N LYS A 315 23.71 -17.30 7.25
CA LYS A 315 22.93 -16.95 6.06
C LYS A 315 22.26 -18.21 5.49
N GLU A 316 20.95 -18.21 5.53
CA GLU A 316 20.07 -19.21 4.90
C GLU A 316 19.38 -18.59 3.68
N THR A 317 18.81 -19.44 2.82
CA THR A 317 18.05 -18.95 1.68
C THR A 317 16.75 -18.28 2.12
N ILE A 318 16.28 -17.32 1.34
CA ILE A 318 15.01 -16.64 1.61
C ILE A 318 13.87 -17.65 1.64
N ASP A 319 13.86 -18.59 0.67
CA ASP A 319 12.83 -19.63 0.56
C ASP A 319 12.78 -20.57 1.77
N TYR A 320 13.95 -20.87 2.38
CA TYR A 320 13.96 -21.66 3.60
C TYR A 320 13.26 -20.93 4.76
N GLY A 321 13.52 -19.63 4.92
CA GLY A 321 12.83 -18.84 5.94
C GLY A 321 11.32 -18.75 5.69
N ILE A 322 10.92 -18.60 4.43
CA ILE A 322 9.50 -18.60 4.01
C ILE A 322 8.84 -19.95 4.33
N SER A 323 9.50 -21.07 4.01
CA SER A 323 8.95 -22.40 4.29
C SER A 323 8.71 -22.62 5.78
N LEU A 324 9.61 -22.16 6.64
CA LEU A 324 9.44 -22.24 8.10
C LEU A 324 8.23 -21.43 8.61
N ILE A 325 7.93 -20.30 7.98
CA ILE A 325 6.72 -19.52 8.30
C ILE A 325 5.47 -20.30 7.89
N HIS A 326 5.41 -20.82 6.66
CA HIS A 326 4.29 -21.61 6.17
C HIS A 326 4.05 -22.89 6.99
N ASP A 327 5.12 -23.57 7.40
CA ASP A 327 5.05 -24.77 8.24
C ASP A 327 4.39 -24.54 9.62
N ARG A 328 4.29 -23.30 10.06
CA ARG A 328 3.62 -22.91 11.32
C ARG A 328 2.17 -22.51 11.15
N GLY A 329 1.65 -22.52 9.93
CA GLY A 329 0.26 -22.20 9.62
C GLY A 329 -0.07 -20.71 9.69
N ALA A 330 -1.33 -20.40 9.90
CA ALA A 330 -1.81 -19.04 10.00
C ALA A 330 -1.22 -18.27 11.20
N PHE A 331 -1.08 -16.97 11.07
CA PHE A 331 -0.59 -16.08 12.14
C PHE A 331 -1.42 -14.79 12.21
N ARG A 332 -1.26 -14.06 13.29
CA ARG A 332 -1.95 -12.77 13.49
C ARG A 332 -0.95 -11.62 13.58
N VAL A 333 -1.39 -10.45 13.14
CA VAL A 333 -0.58 -9.20 13.16
C VAL A 333 -1.34 -8.17 13.96
N THR A 334 -0.67 -7.52 14.90
CA THR A 334 -1.32 -6.47 15.71
C THR A 334 -1.71 -5.26 14.87
N ALA A 335 -2.83 -4.61 15.20
CA ALA A 335 -3.35 -3.46 14.47
C ALA A 335 -2.36 -2.28 14.40
N ARG A 336 -1.46 -2.15 15.37
CA ARG A 336 -0.42 -1.12 15.38
C ARG A 336 0.75 -1.37 14.41
N SER A 337 0.90 -2.59 13.90
CA SER A 337 1.98 -3.03 12.99
C SER A 337 1.70 -2.58 11.56
N LEU A 338 1.67 -1.27 11.33
CA LEU A 338 1.22 -0.70 10.06
C LEU A 338 2.18 -1.01 8.91
N HIS A 339 3.49 -0.84 9.12
CA HIS A 339 4.50 -1.09 8.09
C HIS A 339 4.61 -2.59 7.78
N LEU A 340 4.60 -3.44 8.80
CA LEU A 340 4.60 -4.88 8.62
C LEU A 340 3.36 -5.36 7.85
N THR A 341 2.20 -4.76 8.12
CA THR A 341 0.95 -5.03 7.39
C THR A 341 1.07 -4.63 5.91
N GLU A 342 1.69 -3.50 5.63
CA GLU A 342 1.95 -3.04 4.27
C GLU A 342 2.89 -4.01 3.52
N GLU A 343 3.97 -4.43 4.14
CA GLU A 343 4.90 -5.39 3.55
C GLU A 343 4.23 -6.75 3.28
N LEU A 344 3.45 -7.28 4.23
CA LEU A 344 2.69 -8.53 4.05
C LEU A 344 1.73 -8.48 2.85
N ARG A 345 1.21 -7.31 2.51
CA ARG A 345 0.34 -7.14 1.34
C ARG A 345 1.12 -6.99 0.04
N LYS A 346 2.33 -6.47 0.08
CA LYS A 346 3.11 -6.10 -1.12
C LYS A 346 4.22 -7.07 -1.48
N TRP A 347 4.75 -7.81 -0.51
CA TRP A 347 5.87 -8.73 -0.74
C TRP A 347 5.43 -9.94 -1.56
N ARG A 348 6.05 -10.10 -2.71
CA ARG A 348 5.65 -11.08 -3.71
C ARG A 348 6.85 -11.67 -4.44
N TYR A 349 6.61 -12.74 -5.16
CA TYR A 349 7.61 -13.27 -6.09
C TYR A 349 7.75 -12.37 -7.32
N SER A 350 8.98 -12.20 -7.78
CA SER A 350 9.33 -11.49 -9.01
C SER A 350 8.88 -12.31 -10.23
N ASP A 351 8.34 -11.63 -11.22
CA ASP A 351 7.88 -12.27 -12.46
C ASP A 351 9.00 -12.63 -13.42
N LYS A 352 10.19 -12.06 -13.19
CA LYS A 352 11.34 -12.28 -14.06
C LYS A 352 12.01 -13.63 -13.79
N ASP A 353 12.12 -13.99 -12.52
CA ASP A 353 12.97 -15.10 -12.06
C ASP A 353 12.30 -15.96 -10.97
N GLY A 354 11.08 -15.62 -10.54
CA GLY A 354 10.35 -16.36 -9.52
C GLY A 354 10.95 -16.23 -8.10
N THR A 355 11.88 -15.29 -7.88
CA THR A 355 12.44 -15.02 -6.55
C THR A 355 11.64 -13.95 -5.83
N PRO A 356 11.63 -13.91 -4.48
CA PRO A 356 11.04 -12.80 -3.74
C PRO A 356 11.65 -11.45 -4.14
N ILE A 357 10.81 -10.41 -4.35
CA ILE A 357 11.31 -9.07 -4.68
C ILE A 357 12.13 -8.50 -3.52
N ASP A 358 13.18 -7.74 -3.85
CA ASP A 358 14.02 -7.02 -2.89
C ASP A 358 13.42 -5.63 -2.57
N ALA A 359 12.16 -5.65 -2.12
CA ALA A 359 11.42 -4.47 -1.69
C ALA A 359 10.28 -4.92 -0.77
N TYR A 360 9.86 -4.07 0.14
CA TYR A 360 8.81 -4.38 1.13
C TYR A 360 9.12 -5.64 1.95
N ASN A 361 10.34 -5.78 2.43
CA ASN A 361 10.82 -7.02 3.05
C ASN A 361 11.53 -6.83 4.40
N HIS A 362 11.69 -5.62 4.92
CA HIS A 362 12.48 -5.38 6.13
C HIS A 362 11.89 -6.04 7.39
N GLY A 363 10.60 -5.87 7.66
CA GLY A 363 9.92 -6.57 8.76
C GLY A 363 9.78 -8.06 8.50
N LEU A 364 9.61 -8.44 7.21
CA LEU A 364 9.52 -9.83 6.80
C LEU A 364 10.88 -10.54 6.89
N ASP A 365 11.98 -9.85 6.64
CA ASP A 365 13.33 -10.35 6.87
C ASP A 365 13.60 -10.53 8.37
N ALA A 366 13.20 -9.57 9.20
CA ALA A 366 13.22 -9.73 10.65
C ALA A 366 12.41 -10.96 11.10
N ALA A 367 11.22 -11.17 10.52
CA ALA A 367 10.41 -12.36 10.79
C ALA A 367 11.14 -13.65 10.34
N ARG A 368 11.68 -13.68 9.13
CA ARG A 368 12.46 -14.84 8.66
C ARG A 368 13.63 -15.18 9.60
N TYR A 369 14.37 -14.18 10.09
CA TYR A 369 15.44 -14.43 11.05
C TYR A 369 14.90 -15.04 12.33
N PHE A 370 13.78 -14.55 12.86
CA PHE A 370 13.15 -15.18 14.02
C PHE A 370 12.79 -16.64 13.76
N TYR A 371 12.12 -16.95 12.63
CA TYR A 371 11.70 -18.32 12.33
C TYR A 371 12.86 -19.25 12.08
N VAL A 372 13.91 -18.81 11.39
CA VAL A 372 15.15 -19.58 11.20
C VAL A 372 15.84 -19.85 12.54
N GLY A 373 16.00 -18.84 13.38
CA GLY A 373 16.67 -18.98 14.67
C GLY A 373 15.90 -19.84 15.69
N LYS A 374 14.55 -19.74 15.63
CA LYS A 374 13.68 -20.45 16.58
C LYS A 374 13.35 -21.86 16.15
N TYR A 375 13.18 -22.10 14.85
CA TYR A 375 12.62 -23.33 14.30
C TYR A 375 13.49 -24.01 13.24
N GLY A 376 14.59 -23.39 12.80
CA GLY A 376 15.50 -23.98 11.83
C GLY A 376 16.19 -25.24 12.35
N ALA A 377 16.79 -26.01 11.45
CA ALA A 377 17.42 -27.30 11.75
C ALA A 377 18.58 -27.22 12.78
N ALA A 378 19.18 -26.01 12.93
CA ALA A 378 20.22 -25.73 13.94
C ALA A 378 19.66 -25.30 15.30
N ALA A 379 18.31 -25.14 15.45
CA ALA A 379 17.72 -24.78 16.73
C ALA A 379 17.99 -25.88 17.77
N PRO A 380 18.35 -25.54 19.01
CA PRO A 380 18.69 -26.54 20.02
C PRO A 380 17.50 -27.45 20.25
N LYS A 381 17.70 -28.77 20.05
CA LYS A 381 16.68 -29.78 20.34
C LYS A 381 16.28 -29.65 21.81
N LYS A 382 14.98 -29.48 22.09
CA LYS A 382 14.42 -29.51 23.44
C LYS A 382 14.90 -30.77 24.15
N ILE A 383 15.76 -30.62 25.18
CA ILE A 383 16.12 -31.73 26.08
C ILE A 383 14.87 -32.01 26.90
N THR A 384 14.13 -33.04 26.53
CA THR A 384 13.03 -33.57 27.35
C THR A 384 13.69 -34.31 28.53
N TYR A 385 13.67 -33.72 29.71
CA TYR A 385 14.00 -34.46 30.95
C TYR A 385 12.91 -35.50 31.18
N LYS A 386 13.24 -36.78 30.96
CA LYS A 386 12.44 -37.87 31.50
C LYS A 386 12.56 -37.84 33.02
N ALA A 387 11.47 -37.55 33.72
CA ALA A 387 11.39 -37.77 35.14
C ALA A 387 11.77 -39.26 35.42
N ARG A 388 12.82 -39.47 36.24
CA ARG A 388 13.11 -40.77 36.78
C ARG A 388 12.02 -41.07 37.80
N SER A 389 11.27 -42.14 37.55
CA SER A 389 10.36 -42.78 38.49
C SER A 389 11.11 -43.33 39.69
#